data_4fd19014603473b21299319f63db085c
#
_entry.id   4fd19014603473b21299319f63db085c
#
_cell.length_a   1.000
_cell.length_b   1.000
_cell.length_c   1.000
_cell.angle_alpha   90.00
_cell.angle_beta   90.00
_cell.angle_gamma   90.00
#
_symmetry.space_group_name_H-M   'P 1'
#
loop_
_entity.id
_entity.type
_entity.pdbx_description
1 polymer ?
#
loop_
_entity_poly.entity_id
_entity_poly.type
_entity_poly.pdbx_seq_one_letter_code
_entity_poly.pdbx_strand_id
1 'polypeptide(L)' 'MITLKRATQEDCRLIWKWANDPDVRAASFSSKPIPYDTHTEWFKSKLSDSNCLFYIAEEITFGPVGQVRFDMDDTE' A
#
# COMPACT_ATOMS: atom_id res chain seq x y z
N MET A 1 -10.61 -7.45 16.39
CA MET A 1 -10.09 -6.08 16.65
C MET A 1 -9.11 -5.68 15.54
N ILE A 2 -9.31 -4.53 14.98
CA ILE A 2 -8.45 -4.00 13.93
C ILE A 2 -7.48 -2.99 14.51
N THR A 3 -6.20 -3.15 14.20
CA THR A 3 -5.18 -2.18 14.58
C THR A 3 -4.47 -1.70 13.32
N LEU A 4 -3.93 -0.48 13.38
CA LEU A 4 -3.14 0.07 12.26
C LEU A 4 -1.69 0.14 12.70
N LYS A 5 -0.80 -0.38 11.86
CA LYS A 5 0.64 -0.24 12.08
C LYS A 5 1.26 0.45 10.88
N ARG A 6 2.34 1.20 11.11
CA ARG A 6 3.04 1.86 10.01
C ARG A 6 3.60 0.81 9.06
N ALA A 7 3.41 1.02 7.77
CA ALA A 7 4.00 0.16 6.76
C ALA A 7 5.52 0.33 6.77
N THR A 8 6.24 -0.77 6.53
CA THR A 8 7.70 -0.78 6.45
C THR A 8 8.14 -1.42 5.16
N GLN A 9 9.43 -1.40 4.89
CA GLN A 9 10.00 -2.04 3.70
C GLN A 9 9.61 -3.52 3.61
N GLU A 10 9.43 -4.17 4.75
CA GLU A 10 9.06 -5.57 4.77
C GLU A 10 7.65 -5.83 4.24
N ASP A 11 6.81 -4.80 4.21
CA ASP A 11 5.44 -4.93 3.73
C ASP A 11 5.32 -4.73 2.23
N CYS A 12 6.41 -4.44 1.55
CA CYS A 12 6.41 -4.11 0.12
C CYS A 12 5.75 -5.20 -0.73
N ARG A 13 6.15 -6.44 -0.52
CA ARG A 13 5.62 -7.55 -1.30
C ARG A 13 4.13 -7.76 -1.06
N LEU A 14 3.71 -7.65 0.18
CA LEU A 14 2.30 -7.81 0.54
C LEU A 14 1.44 -6.74 -0.13
N ILE A 15 1.87 -5.50 -0.06
CA ILE A 15 1.15 -4.39 -0.68
C ILE A 15 1.13 -4.55 -2.19
N TRP A 16 2.24 -5.03 -2.78
CA TRP A 16 2.30 -5.31 -4.20
C TRP A 16 1.29 -6.38 -4.62
N LYS A 17 1.18 -7.44 -3.82
CA LYS A 17 0.19 -8.49 -4.10
C LYS A 17 -1.23 -7.94 -4.06
N TRP A 18 -1.52 -7.11 -3.07
CA TRP A 18 -2.85 -6.50 -2.98
C TRP A 18 -3.13 -5.58 -4.18
N ALA A 19 -2.13 -4.79 -4.58
CA ALA A 19 -2.31 -3.88 -5.71
C ALA A 19 -2.54 -4.62 -7.02
N ASN A 20 -2.03 -5.84 -7.14
CA ASN A 20 -2.20 -6.66 -8.34
C ASN A 20 -3.35 -7.65 -8.25
N ASP A 21 -4.15 -7.57 -7.19
CA ASP A 21 -5.36 -8.38 -7.10
C ASP A 21 -6.23 -8.11 -8.33
N PRO A 22 -6.76 -9.15 -8.99
CA PRO A 22 -7.53 -8.96 -10.21
C PRO A 22 -8.70 -7.99 -10.07
N ASP A 23 -9.37 -8.01 -8.93
CA ASP A 23 -10.51 -7.11 -8.72
C ASP A 23 -10.05 -5.66 -8.59
N VAL A 24 -8.90 -5.45 -7.93
CA VAL A 24 -8.35 -4.12 -7.79
C VAL A 24 -7.90 -3.58 -9.15
N ARG A 25 -7.22 -4.40 -9.94
CA ARG A 25 -6.76 -3.99 -11.26
C ARG A 25 -7.91 -3.68 -12.20
N ALA A 26 -8.97 -4.46 -12.10
CA ALA A 26 -10.15 -4.24 -12.95
C ALA A 26 -10.84 -2.92 -12.65
N ALA A 27 -10.74 -2.44 -11.42
CA ALA A 27 -11.36 -1.20 -10.99
C ALA A 27 -10.46 0.02 -11.20
N SER A 28 -9.22 -0.18 -11.65
CA SER A 28 -8.25 0.89 -11.83
C SER A 28 -8.27 1.42 -13.26
N PHE A 29 -7.66 2.60 -13.47
CA PHE A 29 -7.50 3.16 -14.82
C PHE A 29 -6.74 2.21 -15.72
N SER A 30 -5.76 1.51 -15.18
CA SER A 30 -5.00 0.53 -15.94
C SER A 30 -5.22 -0.84 -15.32
N SER A 31 -5.67 -1.80 -16.12
CA SER A 31 -5.85 -3.17 -15.67
C SER A 31 -4.57 -3.98 -15.76
N LYS A 32 -3.49 -3.39 -16.26
CA LYS A 32 -2.23 -4.10 -16.42
C LYS A 32 -1.60 -4.36 -15.06
N PRO A 33 -0.98 -5.54 -14.88
CA PRO A 33 -0.26 -5.83 -13.64
C PRO A 33 0.87 -4.83 -13.43
N ILE A 34 1.15 -4.56 -12.16
CA ILE A 34 2.25 -3.67 -11.79
C ILE A 34 3.50 -4.51 -11.63
N PRO A 35 4.58 -4.23 -12.40
CA PRO A 35 5.85 -4.94 -12.19
C PRO A 35 6.40 -4.70 -10.79
N TYR A 36 7.02 -5.70 -10.21
CA TYR A 36 7.54 -5.60 -8.86
C TYR A 36 8.59 -4.50 -8.72
N ASP A 37 9.46 -4.36 -9.70
CA ASP A 37 10.50 -3.34 -9.67
C ASP A 37 9.91 -1.94 -9.62
N THR A 38 8.89 -1.70 -10.44
CA THR A 38 8.20 -0.41 -10.46
C THR A 38 7.54 -0.14 -9.11
N HIS A 39 6.88 -1.16 -8.56
CA HIS A 39 6.22 -1.03 -7.28
C HIS A 39 7.23 -0.75 -6.16
N THR A 40 8.37 -1.44 -6.19
CA THR A 40 9.39 -1.28 -5.16
C THR A 40 9.88 0.16 -5.08
N GLU A 41 10.14 0.77 -6.22
CA GLU A 41 10.59 2.16 -6.25
C GLU A 41 9.51 3.11 -5.77
N TRP A 42 8.28 2.89 -6.20
CA TRP A 42 7.16 3.71 -5.77
C TRP A 42 6.95 3.60 -4.25
N PHE A 43 6.98 2.37 -3.74
CA PHE A 43 6.74 2.13 -2.32
C PHE A 43 7.84 2.75 -1.45
N LYS A 44 9.08 2.61 -1.88
CA LYS A 44 10.21 3.23 -1.19
C LYS A 44 10.06 4.74 -1.13
N SER A 45 9.64 5.34 -2.24
CA SER A 45 9.39 6.76 -2.30
C SER A 45 8.29 7.19 -1.34
N LYS A 46 7.21 6.41 -1.25
CA LYS A 46 6.11 6.71 -0.35
C LYS A 46 6.52 6.60 1.11
N LEU A 47 7.31 5.60 1.45
CA LEU A 47 7.79 5.44 2.83
C LEU A 47 8.70 6.58 3.25
N SER A 48 9.41 7.19 2.32
CA SER A 48 10.32 8.29 2.59
C SER A 48 9.63 9.65 2.55
N ASP A 49 8.40 9.70 2.05
CA ASP A 49 7.68 10.94 1.88
C ASP A 49 7.04 11.36 3.21
N SER A 50 7.46 12.49 3.75
CA SER A 50 6.93 12.98 5.02
C SER A 50 5.45 13.37 4.92
N ASN A 51 4.94 13.55 3.72
CA ASN A 51 3.54 13.90 3.50
C ASN A 51 2.67 12.68 3.23
N CYS A 52 3.23 11.48 3.37
CA CYS A 52 2.50 10.25 3.15
C CYS A 52 2.49 9.41 4.43
N LEU A 53 1.31 9.06 4.90
CA LEU A 53 1.14 8.16 6.02
C LEU A 53 0.59 6.85 5.48
N PHE A 54 1.37 5.79 5.59
CA PHE A 54 1.03 4.49 5.03
C PHE A 54 0.92 3.48 6.16
N TYR A 55 -0.25 2.85 6.27
CA TYR A 55 -0.54 1.92 7.35
C TYR A 55 -1.03 0.59 6.82
N ILE A 56 -0.75 -0.46 7.57
CA ILE A 56 -1.31 -1.78 7.34
C ILE A 56 -2.36 -2.01 8.42
N ALA A 57 -3.56 -2.39 7.99
CA ALA A 57 -4.61 -2.75 8.94
C ALA A 57 -4.48 -4.23 9.25
N GLU A 58 -4.43 -4.57 10.52
CA GLU A 58 -4.29 -5.94 10.97
C GLU A 58 -5.44 -6.33 11.87
N GLU A 59 -5.97 -7.52 11.65
CA GLU A 59 -6.97 -8.12 12.51
C GLU A 59 -6.25 -9.15 13.38
N ILE A 60 -6.53 -9.16 14.67
CA ILE A 60 -5.75 -9.94 15.62
C ILE A 60 -5.73 -11.44 15.31
N THR A 61 -6.79 -11.96 14.71
CA THR A 61 -6.89 -13.36 14.37
C THR A 61 -6.34 -13.68 12.99
N PHE A 62 -6.62 -12.80 12.02
CA PHE A 62 -6.33 -13.08 10.60
C PHE A 62 -5.06 -12.43 10.10
N GLY A 63 -4.46 -11.53 10.88
CA GLY A 63 -3.27 -10.81 10.45
C GLY A 63 -3.59 -9.65 9.51
N PRO A 64 -2.69 -9.33 8.59
CA PRO A 64 -2.91 -8.19 7.69
C PRO A 64 -4.14 -8.40 6.82
N VAL A 65 -5.04 -7.44 6.80
CA VAL A 65 -6.29 -7.53 6.04
C VAL A 65 -6.48 -6.37 5.06
N GLY A 66 -5.66 -5.33 5.13
CA GLY A 66 -5.81 -4.22 4.20
C GLY A 66 -4.76 -3.15 4.43
N GLN A 67 -4.85 -2.09 3.64
CA GLN A 67 -3.92 -0.97 3.75
C GLN A 67 -4.69 0.33 3.78
N VAL A 68 -4.12 1.34 4.43
CA VAL A 68 -4.67 2.69 4.47
C VAL A 68 -3.54 3.66 4.17
N ARG A 69 -3.77 4.58 3.24
CA ARG A 69 -2.77 5.57 2.88
C ARG A 69 -3.39 6.96 2.91
N PHE A 70 -2.70 7.87 3.58
CA PHE A 70 -3.08 9.28 3.60
C PHE A 70 -1.98 10.09 2.93
N ASP A 71 -2.30 10.74 1.82
CA ASP A 71 -1.37 11.63 1.15
C ASP A 71 -1.76 13.06 1.50
N MET A 72 -0.84 13.78 2.12
CA MET A 72 -1.09 15.17 2.50
C MET A 72 -0.52 16.07 1.43
N ASP A 73 -1.35 16.99 0.96
CA ASP A 73 -0.96 17.89 -0.11
C ASP A 73 -0.62 19.25 0.48
N ASP A 74 0.57 19.75 0.17
CA ASP A 74 1.05 21.04 0.66
C ASP A 74 0.54 22.22 -0.13
N THR A 75 -0.16 22.00 -1.22
CA THR A 75 -0.48 23.05 -2.17
C THR A 75 -1.73 23.83 -1.81
N GLU A 76 -2.12 23.81 -0.62
CA GLU A 76 -3.32 24.55 -0.18
C GLU A 76 -3.14 26.04 -0.24
#